data_fb9359ddc2f51a5be0ba12092ea195f7
#
_entry.id   fb9359ddc2f51a5be0ba12092ea195f7
#
_cell.length_a   1.000
_cell.length_b   1.000
_cell.length_c   1.000
_cell.angle_alpha   90.00
_cell.angle_beta   90.00
_cell.angle_gamma   90.00
#
_symmetry.space_group_name_H-M   'P 1'
#
loop_
_entity.id
_entity.type
_entity.pdbx_description
1 polymer ?
#
loop_
_entity_poly.entity_id
_entity_poly.type
_entity_poly.pdbx_seq_one_letter_code
_entity_poly.pdbx_strand_id
1 'polypeptide(L)'
;MATMAERFNANTYPLEPGIRLLEASAGTGKTFALAHLTLRLITEAAYPFEALLVVTYTEAAAEELRSRIGQRLQQALLGLEQLENETPPQAPDPVMAAWLEQCTASSDRRTRIRRLLVALEQLDRADIATIHGFCRRSLRRLALDNGAAIEPQLESDAAALQAEVVQHLWQQELLTLP
;
A
#
# COMPACT_ATOMS: atom_id res chain seq x y z
N MET A 1 -1.88 24.06 22.76
CA MET A 1 -3.23 23.96 22.19
C MET A 1 -3.34 22.59 21.51
N ALA A 2 -4.15 21.69 22.03
CA ALA A 2 -4.41 20.42 21.37
C ALA A 2 -5.24 20.71 20.09
N THR A 3 -4.67 20.45 18.93
CA THR A 3 -5.39 20.53 17.66
C THR A 3 -6.48 19.45 17.72
N MET A 4 -7.75 19.84 17.68
CA MET A 4 -8.85 18.87 17.58
C MET A 4 -8.63 18.04 16.32
N ALA A 5 -8.60 16.73 16.49
CA ALA A 5 -8.47 15.81 15.36
C ALA A 5 -9.64 16.04 14.39
N GLU A 6 -9.33 16.38 13.16
CA GLU A 6 -10.33 16.55 12.11
C GLU A 6 -10.96 15.20 11.76
N ARG A 7 -12.28 15.17 11.56
CA ARG A 7 -12.96 13.93 11.21
C ARG A 7 -12.54 13.47 9.82
N PHE A 8 -12.00 12.26 9.71
CA PHE A 8 -11.57 11.68 8.45
C PHE A 8 -12.72 11.55 7.43
N ASN A 9 -12.50 12.03 6.23
CA ASN A 9 -13.36 11.82 5.07
C ASN A 9 -12.53 11.28 3.91
N ALA A 10 -12.83 10.07 3.46
CA ALA A 10 -12.05 9.37 2.45
C ALA A 10 -12.05 10.10 1.08
N ASN A 11 -13.12 10.83 0.74
CA ASN A 11 -13.25 11.54 -0.55
C ASN A 11 -12.54 12.89 -0.59
N THR A 12 -12.30 13.51 0.56
CA THR A 12 -11.68 14.84 0.63
C THR A 12 -10.31 14.83 1.29
N TYR A 13 -9.84 13.65 1.75
CA TYR A 13 -8.53 13.53 2.37
C TYR A 13 -7.44 13.96 1.39
N PRO A 14 -6.50 14.82 1.81
CA PRO A 14 -5.47 15.37 0.92
C PRO A 14 -4.53 14.27 0.43
N LEU A 15 -4.16 14.32 -0.87
CA LEU A 15 -3.29 13.35 -1.54
C LEU A 15 -1.88 13.89 -1.81
N GLU A 16 -1.60 15.14 -1.44
CA GLU A 16 -0.29 15.76 -1.61
C GLU A 16 0.78 15.05 -0.77
N PRO A 17 2.05 15.04 -1.21
CA PRO A 17 3.15 14.46 -0.45
C PRO A 17 3.23 14.99 0.98
N GLY A 18 3.49 14.10 1.94
CA GLY A 18 3.63 14.45 3.35
C GLY A 18 3.42 13.25 4.26
N ILE A 19 3.71 13.43 5.55
CA ILE A 19 3.44 12.42 6.58
C ILE A 19 2.06 12.72 7.17
N ARG A 20 1.18 11.71 7.18
CA ARG A 20 -0.17 11.83 7.69
C ARG A 20 -0.48 10.66 8.62
N LEU A 21 -1.09 10.96 9.76
CA LEU A 21 -1.53 9.97 10.74
C LEU A 21 -3.06 9.90 10.75
N LEU A 22 -3.60 8.70 10.53
CA LEU A 22 -5.00 8.41 10.70
C LEU A 22 -5.19 7.52 11.93
N GLU A 23 -5.74 8.09 12.99
CA GLU A 23 -6.06 7.35 14.19
C GLU A 23 -7.44 6.68 14.05
N ALA A 24 -7.47 5.37 14.29
CA ALA A 24 -8.71 4.60 14.17
C ALA A 24 -8.67 3.38 15.10
N SER A 25 -9.72 3.18 15.87
CA SER A 25 -9.90 1.99 16.71
C SER A 25 -10.11 0.71 15.89
N ALA A 26 -10.09 -0.45 16.52
CA ALA A 26 -10.44 -1.70 15.83
C ALA A 26 -11.89 -1.62 15.30
N GLY A 27 -12.11 -2.16 14.09
CA GLY A 27 -13.46 -2.19 13.48
C GLY A 27 -13.96 -0.87 12.89
N THR A 28 -13.21 0.24 12.93
CA THR A 28 -13.66 1.56 12.46
C THR A 28 -13.44 1.82 10.96
N GLY A 29 -13.09 0.79 10.18
CA GLY A 29 -12.98 0.91 8.73
C GLY A 29 -11.59 1.30 8.21
N LYS A 30 -10.49 1.04 8.94
CA LYS A 30 -9.12 1.31 8.47
C LYS A 30 -8.83 0.69 7.10
N THR A 31 -9.14 -0.58 6.91
CA THR A 31 -8.94 -1.30 5.64
C THR A 31 -9.77 -0.69 4.52
N PHE A 32 -11.00 -0.28 4.82
CA PHE A 32 -11.86 0.43 3.89
C PHE A 32 -11.26 1.78 3.47
N ALA A 33 -10.78 2.56 4.45
CA ALA A 33 -10.14 3.84 4.21
C ALA A 33 -8.89 3.69 3.32
N LEU A 34 -8.03 2.70 3.61
CA LEU A 34 -6.84 2.42 2.81
C LEU A 34 -7.20 2.02 1.38
N ALA A 35 -8.20 1.16 1.18
CA ALA A 35 -8.63 0.76 -0.16
C ALA A 35 -9.17 1.96 -0.96
N HIS A 36 -9.93 2.85 -0.31
CA HIS A 36 -10.45 4.03 -0.99
C HIS A 36 -9.37 5.10 -1.26
N LEU A 37 -8.43 5.30 -0.34
CA LEU A 37 -7.28 6.18 -0.59
C LEU A 37 -6.40 5.64 -1.73
N THR A 38 -6.18 4.32 -1.81
CA THR A 38 -5.47 3.69 -2.94
C THR A 38 -6.17 3.97 -4.27
N LEU A 39 -7.49 3.82 -4.33
CA LEU A 39 -8.30 4.20 -5.50
C LEU A 39 -8.03 5.65 -5.92
N ARG A 40 -8.08 6.59 -4.99
CA ARG A 40 -7.88 8.01 -5.25
C ARG A 40 -6.45 8.35 -5.67
N LEU A 41 -5.45 7.74 -5.03
CA LEU A 41 -4.04 7.90 -5.42
C LEU A 41 -3.81 7.50 -6.89
N ILE A 42 -4.41 6.40 -7.33
CA ILE A 42 -4.31 5.92 -8.71
C ILE A 42 -5.09 6.84 -9.67
N THR A 43 -6.34 7.16 -9.34
CA THR A 43 -7.25 7.82 -10.29
C THR A 43 -7.11 9.34 -10.32
N GLU A 44 -6.90 9.97 -9.17
CA GLU A 44 -6.83 11.43 -9.01
C GLU A 44 -5.39 11.92 -9.03
N ALA A 45 -4.53 11.37 -8.15
CA ALA A 45 -3.14 11.80 -8.05
C ALA A 45 -2.22 11.15 -9.11
N ALA A 46 -2.74 10.20 -9.90
CA ALA A 46 -2.03 9.55 -11.01
C ALA A 46 -0.77 8.77 -10.59
N TYR A 47 -0.69 8.31 -9.35
CA TYR A 47 0.39 7.41 -8.96
C TYR A 47 0.23 6.06 -9.67
N PRO A 48 1.28 5.53 -10.32
CA PRO A 48 1.26 4.18 -10.84
C PRO A 48 1.18 3.18 -9.68
N PHE A 49 0.44 2.08 -9.87
CA PHE A 49 0.20 1.14 -8.78
C PHE A 49 1.50 0.52 -8.23
N GLU A 50 2.48 0.30 -9.08
CA GLU A 50 3.82 -0.19 -8.73
C GLU A 50 4.64 0.77 -7.85
N ALA A 51 4.27 2.05 -7.79
CA ALA A 51 4.89 3.02 -6.89
C ALA A 51 4.23 3.06 -5.51
N LEU A 52 3.16 2.29 -5.30
CA LEU A 52 2.45 2.24 -4.03
C LEU A 52 2.94 1.04 -3.21
N LEU A 53 3.35 1.30 -1.98
CA LEU A 53 3.68 0.28 -0.99
C LEU A 53 2.62 0.31 0.12
N VAL A 54 1.93 -0.81 0.31
CA VAL A 54 0.98 -0.99 1.41
C VAL A 54 1.50 -2.08 2.34
N VAL A 55 1.77 -1.71 3.58
CA VAL A 55 2.33 -2.65 4.56
C VAL A 55 1.39 -2.91 5.72
N THR A 56 1.42 -4.14 6.21
CA THR A 56 0.66 -4.58 7.37
C THR A 56 1.50 -5.56 8.21
N TYR A 57 0.91 -6.08 9.27
CA TYR A 57 1.63 -6.89 10.26
C TYR A 57 1.63 -8.39 9.93
N THR A 58 0.53 -8.92 9.37
CA THR A 58 0.36 -10.35 9.10
C THR A 58 0.09 -10.63 7.63
N GLU A 59 0.47 -11.81 7.16
CA GLU A 59 0.20 -12.24 5.78
C GLU A 59 -1.31 -12.30 5.49
N ALA A 60 -2.11 -12.77 6.47
CA ALA A 60 -3.57 -12.78 6.34
C ALA A 60 -4.15 -11.37 6.15
N ALA A 61 -3.63 -10.37 6.89
CA ALA A 61 -4.06 -8.99 6.71
C ALA A 61 -3.58 -8.38 5.39
N ALA A 62 -2.41 -8.77 4.88
CA ALA A 62 -1.93 -8.35 3.57
C ALA A 62 -2.83 -8.89 2.45
N GLU A 63 -3.24 -10.15 2.54
CA GLU A 63 -4.14 -10.77 1.57
C GLU A 63 -5.55 -10.15 1.64
N GLU A 64 -6.07 -9.89 2.83
CA GLU A 64 -7.33 -9.16 2.99
C GLU A 64 -7.26 -7.77 2.38
N LEU A 65 -6.17 -7.01 2.63
CA LEU A 65 -5.96 -5.69 2.03
C LEU A 65 -5.92 -5.76 0.51
N ARG A 66 -5.21 -6.72 -0.08
CA ARG A 66 -5.14 -6.96 -1.53
C ARG A 66 -6.54 -7.19 -2.10
N SER A 67 -7.31 -8.08 -1.49
CA SER A 67 -8.68 -8.39 -1.89
C SER A 67 -9.58 -7.15 -1.80
N ARG A 68 -9.51 -6.39 -0.71
CA ARG A 68 -10.32 -5.17 -0.50
C ARG A 68 -9.97 -4.06 -1.48
N ILE A 69 -8.67 -3.87 -1.75
CA ILE A 69 -8.21 -2.91 -2.75
C ILE A 69 -8.72 -3.32 -4.13
N GLY A 70 -8.53 -4.58 -4.54
CA GLY A 70 -9.02 -5.10 -5.82
C GLY A 70 -10.52 -4.92 -6.00
N GLN A 71 -11.32 -5.28 -5.00
CA GLN A 71 -12.77 -5.07 -5.00
C GLN A 71 -13.13 -3.57 -5.16
N ARG A 72 -12.41 -2.69 -4.46
CA ARG A 72 -12.66 -1.25 -4.53
C ARG A 72 -12.36 -0.67 -5.92
N LEU A 73 -11.26 -1.10 -6.55
CA LEU A 73 -10.90 -0.70 -7.91
C LEU A 73 -11.91 -1.22 -8.94
N GLN A 74 -12.37 -2.46 -8.82
CA GLN A 74 -13.40 -3.04 -9.69
C GLN A 74 -14.73 -2.31 -9.57
N GLN A 75 -15.19 -2.00 -8.36
CA GLN A 75 -16.41 -1.22 -8.12
C GLN A 75 -16.34 0.17 -8.75
N ALA A 76 -15.19 0.83 -8.63
CA ALA A 76 -14.96 2.13 -9.24
C ALA A 76 -14.96 2.06 -10.77
N LEU A 77 -14.32 1.03 -11.34
CA LEU A 77 -14.30 0.80 -12.78
C LEU A 77 -15.71 0.62 -13.34
N LEU A 78 -16.48 -0.28 -12.74
CA LEU A 78 -17.88 -0.52 -13.15
C LEU A 78 -18.73 0.74 -13.06
N GLY A 79 -18.60 1.52 -11.98
CA GLY A 79 -19.33 2.78 -11.83
C GLY A 79 -18.94 3.82 -12.87
N LEU A 80 -17.65 3.94 -13.21
CA LEU A 80 -17.20 4.86 -14.27
C LEU A 80 -17.65 4.42 -15.68
N GLU A 81 -17.65 3.12 -15.96
CA GLU A 81 -18.17 2.57 -17.23
C GLU A 81 -19.67 2.81 -17.36
N GLN A 82 -20.44 2.66 -16.28
CA GLN A 82 -21.87 3.00 -16.28
C GLN A 82 -22.09 4.48 -16.57
N LEU A 83 -21.31 5.37 -15.96
CA LEU A 83 -21.36 6.81 -16.25
C LEU A 83 -20.97 7.14 -17.69
N GLU A 84 -19.99 6.44 -18.28
CA GLU A 84 -19.60 6.62 -19.68
C GLU A 84 -20.71 6.20 -20.65
N ASN A 85 -21.48 5.18 -20.27
CA ASN A 85 -22.64 4.67 -21.03
C ASN A 85 -23.96 5.37 -20.67
N GLU A 86 -23.89 6.52 -19.98
CA GLU A 86 -25.07 7.30 -19.54
C GLU A 86 -26.06 6.50 -18.69
N THR A 87 -25.57 5.46 -18.00
CA THR A 87 -26.37 4.62 -17.11
C THR A 87 -26.11 5.06 -15.66
N PRO A 88 -27.13 5.15 -14.80
CA PRO A 88 -26.95 5.49 -13.40
C PRO A 88 -25.98 4.51 -12.72
N PRO A 89 -24.90 4.99 -12.08
CA PRO A 89 -23.91 4.11 -11.49
C PRO A 89 -24.47 3.42 -10.23
N GLN A 90 -24.21 2.12 -10.12
CA GLN A 90 -24.47 1.36 -8.91
C GLN A 90 -23.28 1.49 -7.95
N ALA A 91 -23.49 2.17 -6.84
CA ALA A 91 -22.47 2.31 -5.82
C ALA A 91 -22.74 1.35 -4.65
N PRO A 92 -21.72 0.62 -4.18
CA PRO A 92 -21.90 -0.34 -3.08
C PRO A 92 -22.06 0.32 -1.71
N ASP A 93 -21.66 1.57 -1.59
CA ASP A 93 -21.68 2.34 -0.34
C ASP A 93 -21.72 3.86 -0.61
N PRO A 94 -22.08 4.67 0.40
CA PRO A 94 -22.20 6.13 0.26
C PRO A 94 -20.89 6.84 -0.12
N VAL A 95 -19.72 6.31 0.27
CA VAL A 95 -18.41 6.91 -0.06
C VAL A 95 -18.13 6.74 -1.54
N MET A 96 -18.40 5.56 -2.12
CA MET A 96 -18.28 5.33 -3.55
C MET A 96 -19.30 6.15 -4.34
N ALA A 97 -20.55 6.24 -3.86
CA ALA A 97 -21.57 7.06 -4.49
C ALA A 97 -21.12 8.53 -4.63
N ALA A 98 -20.66 9.13 -3.53
CA ALA A 98 -20.17 10.49 -3.52
C ALA A 98 -18.92 10.68 -4.42
N TRP A 99 -18.04 9.70 -4.48
CA TRP A 99 -16.86 9.73 -5.38
C TRP A 99 -17.28 9.68 -6.85
N LEU A 100 -18.21 8.79 -7.22
CA LEU A 100 -18.73 8.70 -8.59
C LEU A 100 -19.49 9.97 -9.00
N GLU A 101 -20.22 10.59 -8.08
CA GLU A 101 -20.89 11.88 -8.32
C GLU A 101 -19.87 12.98 -8.70
N GLN A 102 -18.75 13.06 -7.98
CA GLN A 102 -17.66 13.98 -8.33
C GLN A 102 -17.06 13.66 -9.72
N CYS A 103 -17.04 12.40 -10.13
CA CYS A 103 -16.57 11.98 -11.46
C CYS A 103 -17.55 12.31 -12.58
N THR A 104 -18.82 12.55 -12.29
CA THR A 104 -19.85 12.85 -13.31
C THR A 104 -19.52 14.13 -14.09
N ALA A 105 -19.03 15.15 -13.40
CA ALA A 105 -18.66 16.43 -14.02
C ALA A 105 -17.22 16.44 -14.60
N SER A 106 -16.46 15.36 -14.46
CA SER A 106 -15.04 15.31 -14.83
C SER A 106 -14.86 14.91 -16.30
N SER A 107 -14.06 15.69 -17.05
CA SER A 107 -13.61 15.33 -18.42
C SER A 107 -12.59 14.17 -18.41
N ASP A 108 -12.04 13.80 -17.24
CA ASP A 108 -10.95 12.82 -17.11
C ASP A 108 -11.42 11.37 -16.94
N ARG A 109 -12.73 11.10 -17.12
CA ARG A 109 -13.32 9.78 -16.85
C ARG A 109 -12.62 8.64 -17.59
N ARG A 110 -12.38 8.79 -18.89
CA ARG A 110 -11.65 7.80 -19.71
C ARG A 110 -10.23 7.56 -19.23
N THR A 111 -9.56 8.60 -18.77
CA THR A 111 -8.22 8.49 -18.20
C THR A 111 -8.24 7.70 -16.90
N ARG A 112 -9.22 7.95 -16.03
CA ARG A 112 -9.41 7.18 -14.77
C ARG A 112 -9.72 5.72 -15.05
N ILE A 113 -10.61 5.41 -16.00
CA ILE A 113 -10.90 4.04 -16.46
C ILE A 113 -9.61 3.34 -16.89
N ARG A 114 -8.81 3.95 -17.76
CA ARG A 114 -7.55 3.36 -18.21
C ARG A 114 -6.57 3.10 -17.05
N ARG A 115 -6.45 4.03 -16.09
CA ARG A 115 -5.60 3.84 -14.89
C ARG A 115 -6.08 2.66 -14.05
N LEU A 116 -7.40 2.50 -13.89
CA LEU A 116 -7.99 1.38 -13.15
C LEU A 116 -7.75 0.04 -13.84
N LEU A 117 -7.88 -0.04 -15.15
CA LEU A 117 -7.60 -1.26 -15.91
C LEU A 117 -6.15 -1.70 -15.72
N VAL A 118 -5.20 -0.77 -15.88
CA VAL A 118 -3.77 -1.06 -15.64
C VAL A 118 -3.51 -1.48 -14.19
N ALA A 119 -4.11 -0.80 -13.22
CA ALA A 119 -3.94 -1.14 -11.81
C ALA A 119 -4.49 -2.54 -11.46
N LEU A 120 -5.62 -2.93 -12.04
CA LEU A 120 -6.20 -4.26 -11.85
C LEU A 120 -5.33 -5.37 -12.46
N GLU A 121 -4.72 -5.14 -13.63
CA GLU A 121 -3.77 -6.07 -14.23
C GLU A 121 -2.49 -6.24 -13.36
N GLN A 122 -2.10 -5.20 -12.64
CA GLN A 122 -0.91 -5.18 -11.78
C GLN A 122 -1.19 -5.64 -10.34
N LEU A 123 -2.43 -5.91 -9.98
CA LEU A 123 -2.83 -6.17 -8.58
C LEU A 123 -2.04 -7.31 -7.93
N ASP A 124 -1.78 -8.39 -8.66
CA ASP A 124 -1.02 -9.53 -8.14
C ASP A 124 0.46 -9.23 -7.91
N ARG A 125 0.99 -8.22 -8.59
CA ARG A 125 2.38 -7.76 -8.48
C ARG A 125 2.55 -6.58 -7.53
N ALA A 126 1.44 -6.05 -7.02
CA ALA A 126 1.46 -4.89 -6.13
C ALA A 126 2.21 -5.19 -4.83
N ASP A 127 2.96 -4.22 -4.37
CA ASP A 127 3.69 -4.30 -3.09
C ASP A 127 2.73 -4.11 -1.90
N ILE A 128 1.78 -5.05 -1.77
CA ILE A 128 0.91 -5.20 -0.61
C ILE A 128 1.43 -6.37 0.20
N ALA A 129 2.05 -6.12 1.35
CA ALA A 129 2.83 -7.14 2.06
C ALA A 129 2.98 -6.86 3.54
N THR A 130 3.50 -7.86 4.26
CA THR A 130 4.08 -7.62 5.57
C THR A 130 5.41 -6.85 5.46
N ILE A 131 5.80 -6.17 6.55
CA ILE A 131 7.10 -5.48 6.61
C ILE A 131 8.24 -6.47 6.29
N HIS A 132 8.22 -7.67 6.88
CA HIS A 132 9.21 -8.71 6.62
C HIS A 132 9.18 -9.20 5.16
N GLY A 133 8.00 -9.40 4.60
CA GLY A 133 7.83 -9.79 3.19
C GLY A 133 8.39 -8.74 2.24
N PHE A 134 8.15 -7.47 2.51
CA PHE A 134 8.72 -6.36 1.74
C PHE A 134 10.24 -6.33 1.84
N CYS A 135 10.81 -6.37 3.06
CA CYS A 135 12.26 -6.39 3.26
C CYS A 135 12.93 -7.56 2.52
N ARG A 136 12.36 -8.77 2.61
CA ARG A 136 12.87 -9.95 1.90
C ARG A 136 12.87 -9.76 0.38
N ARG A 137 11.79 -9.21 -0.20
CA ARG A 137 11.75 -8.92 -1.65
C ARG A 137 12.76 -7.85 -2.05
N SER A 138 12.91 -6.80 -1.25
CA SER A 138 13.88 -5.74 -1.49
C SER A 138 15.31 -6.26 -1.46
N LEU A 139 15.65 -7.10 -0.48
CA LEU A 139 16.95 -7.76 -0.40
C LEU A 139 17.23 -8.65 -1.62
N ARG A 140 16.23 -9.40 -2.09
CA ARG A 140 16.38 -10.20 -3.31
C ARG A 140 16.62 -9.34 -4.55
N ARG A 141 15.92 -8.22 -4.70
CA ARG A 141 16.09 -7.30 -5.84
C ARG A 141 17.49 -6.65 -5.84
N LEU A 142 18.01 -6.37 -4.65
CA LEU A 142 19.31 -5.69 -4.46
C LEU A 142 20.46 -6.66 -4.15
N ALA A 143 20.24 -7.98 -4.24
CA ALA A 143 21.21 -8.98 -3.82
C ALA A 143 22.57 -8.84 -4.55
N LEU A 144 22.54 -8.57 -5.86
CA LEU A 144 23.75 -8.42 -6.66
C LEU A 144 24.52 -7.13 -6.31
N ASP A 145 23.80 -6.06 -5.97
CA ASP A 145 24.41 -4.76 -5.64
C ASP A 145 25.04 -4.75 -4.24
N ASN A 146 24.47 -5.55 -3.31
CA ASN A 146 24.85 -5.55 -1.90
C ASN A 146 25.67 -6.79 -1.48
N GLY A 147 26.00 -7.70 -2.42
CA GLY A 147 26.68 -8.97 -2.08
C GLY A 147 25.85 -9.90 -1.18
N ALA A 148 24.54 -9.67 -1.07
CA ALA A 148 23.64 -10.50 -0.27
C ALA A 148 23.34 -11.82 -0.96
N ALA A 149 22.89 -12.83 -0.18
CA ALA A 149 22.42 -14.09 -0.74
C ALA A 149 21.21 -13.87 -1.64
N ILE A 150 21.17 -14.52 -2.81
CA ILE A 150 20.07 -14.43 -3.78
C ILE A 150 18.75 -14.92 -3.17
N GLU A 151 18.85 -15.91 -2.25
CA GLU A 151 17.71 -16.40 -1.48
C GLU A 151 17.98 -16.27 0.02
N PRO A 152 17.78 -15.07 0.61
CA PRO A 152 17.94 -14.89 2.03
C PRO A 152 16.88 -15.70 2.78
N GLN A 153 17.32 -16.52 3.72
CA GLN A 153 16.45 -17.25 4.64
C GLN A 153 16.26 -16.39 5.90
N LEU A 154 15.07 -16.46 6.46
CA LEU A 154 14.74 -15.77 7.71
C LEU A 154 15.27 -16.66 8.85
N GLU A 155 16.32 -16.20 9.52
CA GLU A 155 16.84 -16.89 10.71
C GLU A 155 16.05 -16.42 11.93
N SER A 156 15.41 -17.37 12.61
CA SER A 156 14.63 -17.10 13.81
C SER A 156 15.48 -17.06 15.09
N ASP A 157 16.66 -17.71 15.05
CA ASP A 157 17.63 -17.71 16.14
C ASP A 157 18.95 -17.08 15.69
N ALA A 158 19.16 -15.85 16.08
CA ALA A 158 20.36 -15.10 15.76
C ALA A 158 21.52 -15.38 16.75
N ALA A 159 21.39 -16.28 17.72
CA ALA A 159 22.39 -16.49 18.76
C ALA A 159 23.76 -16.90 18.19
N ALA A 160 23.77 -17.79 17.22
CA ALA A 160 25.01 -18.22 16.55
C ALA A 160 25.68 -17.05 15.81
N LEU A 161 24.91 -16.25 15.07
CA LEU A 161 25.39 -15.09 14.36
C LEU A 161 25.91 -14.00 15.31
N GLN A 162 25.22 -13.78 16.42
CA GLN A 162 25.66 -12.85 17.48
C GLN A 162 27.00 -13.30 18.09
N ALA A 163 27.16 -14.58 18.38
CA ALA A 163 28.41 -15.13 18.90
C ALA A 163 29.57 -14.95 17.90
N GLU A 164 29.34 -15.18 16.62
CA GLU A 164 30.33 -14.97 15.57
C GLU A 164 30.73 -13.49 15.46
N VAL A 165 29.76 -12.58 15.45
CA VAL A 165 30.02 -11.12 15.42
C VAL A 165 30.83 -10.68 16.65
N VAL A 166 30.46 -11.13 17.84
CA VAL A 166 31.19 -10.83 19.09
C VAL A 166 32.62 -11.38 19.00
N GLN A 167 32.82 -12.62 18.54
CA GLN A 167 34.15 -13.21 18.38
C GLN A 167 35.02 -12.42 17.40
N HIS A 168 34.44 -11.99 16.27
CA HIS A 168 35.12 -11.17 15.27
C HIS A 168 35.55 -9.81 15.84
N LEU A 169 34.66 -9.17 16.58
CA LEU A 169 34.93 -7.89 17.26
C LEU A 169 36.07 -8.04 18.28
N TRP A 170 36.05 -9.12 19.06
CA TRP A 170 37.15 -9.46 19.98
C TRP A 170 38.48 -9.60 19.25
N GLN A 171 38.53 -10.30 18.15
CA GLN A 171 39.76 -10.52 17.38
C GLN A 171 40.27 -9.25 16.72
N GLN A 172 39.40 -8.42 16.18
CA GLN A 172 39.80 -7.22 15.44
C GLN A 172 40.13 -6.05 16.37
N GLU A 173 39.36 -5.82 17.40
CA GLU A 173 39.43 -4.60 18.19
C GLU A 173 40.20 -4.81 19.50
N LEU A 174 40.02 -5.95 20.18
CA LEU A 174 40.56 -6.15 21.51
C LEU A 174 41.91 -6.86 21.54
N LEU A 175 42.18 -7.82 20.63
CA LEU A 175 43.47 -8.49 20.57
C LEU A 175 44.55 -7.67 19.86
N THR A 176 44.20 -6.58 19.19
CA THR A 176 45.14 -5.66 18.56
C THR A 176 45.52 -4.46 19.45
N LEU A 177 44.92 -4.35 20.62
CA LEU A 177 45.31 -3.32 21.59
C LEU A 177 46.69 -3.66 22.22
N PRO A 178 47.63 -2.70 22.32
CA PRO A 178 48.96 -2.89 22.85
C PRO A 178 48.96 -3.17 24.35
#